data_5f9347a80f70cfa02faf83c16507ffb0
#
_entry.id   5f9347a80f70cfa02faf83c16507ffb0
#
_cell.length_a   1.000
_cell.length_b   1.000
_cell.length_c   1.000
_cell.angle_alpha   90.00
_cell.angle_beta   90.00
_cell.angle_gamma   90.00
#
_symmetry.space_group_name_H-M   'P 1'
#
loop_
_entity.id
_entity.type
_entity.pdbx_description
1 polymer ?
#
loop_
_entity_poly.entity_id
_entity_poly.type
_entity_poly.pdbx_seq_one_letter_code
_entity_poly.pdbx_strand_id
1 'polypeptide(L)'
;MSSCPRILLVSVPLLSLWLCVLPSAFWGQVSHSEQVQIKPPLLRVIDPPAPDATAAALEARAEQLRAVKLYLDALDYYRAALAKQPNSAGLLNKIGITELMMQRYREAKKSFDQCLKADRKFADAYNNRGVVYYEERKYGVAVKDYRRAIALDSTSASFYSNLGAALFAKKEFEPAVVAYQRAVELDPDVFERTSRGGVQAQLPSPGDRARYDYTVAKLYAKMGYSDRSLEYLRKALEEGYKDFNNVYKDIEFAGVRRDRRFAELVALRPVVLPE
;
A
#
# COMPACT_ATOMS: atom_id res chain seq x y z
N MET A 1 -39.98 -6.70 -73.23
CA MET A 1 -41.06 -7.61 -73.03
C MET A 1 -41.25 -7.66 -71.54
N SER A 2 -42.19 -6.93 -71.07
CA SER A 2 -43.51 -7.27 -70.54
C SER A 2 -43.40 -8.20 -69.30
N SER A 3 -43.95 -7.96 -68.16
CA SER A 3 -45.20 -7.27 -67.84
C SER A 3 -45.32 -7.22 -66.29
N CYS A 4 -45.88 -6.11 -65.86
CA CYS A 4 -46.45 -5.98 -64.51
C CYS A 4 -47.80 -6.76 -64.47
N PRO A 5 -48.25 -7.28 -63.35
CA PRO A 5 -49.56 -6.89 -62.91
C PRO A 5 -49.81 -6.73 -61.40
N ARG A 6 -50.55 -5.72 -61.18
CA ARG A 6 -51.78 -5.56 -60.39
C ARG A 6 -51.78 -5.79 -58.89
N ILE A 7 -51.97 -4.66 -58.27
CA ILE A 7 -52.43 -4.40 -56.89
C ILE A 7 -53.84 -4.99 -56.69
N LEU A 8 -54.01 -5.75 -55.62
CA LEU A 8 -55.30 -6.08 -55.01
C LEU A 8 -55.35 -5.51 -53.60
N LEU A 9 -56.17 -4.50 -53.45
CA LEU A 9 -56.58 -3.95 -52.17
C LEU A 9 -57.57 -4.96 -51.53
N VAL A 10 -57.16 -5.48 -50.34
CA VAL A 10 -58.06 -6.19 -49.47
C VAL A 10 -58.16 -5.37 -48.16
N SER A 11 -59.39 -4.95 -47.93
CA SER A 11 -59.83 -4.27 -46.73
C SER A 11 -59.75 -5.20 -45.53
N VAL A 12 -59.07 -4.79 -44.45
CA VAL A 12 -59.00 -5.46 -43.20
C VAL A 12 -59.80 -4.67 -42.16
N PRO A 13 -60.66 -5.30 -41.39
CA PRO A 13 -61.47 -4.63 -40.39
C PRO A 13 -60.68 -4.27 -39.14
N LEU A 14 -61.04 -3.12 -38.57
CA LEU A 14 -60.58 -2.64 -37.27
C LEU A 14 -60.88 -3.65 -36.16
N LEU A 15 -59.85 -4.31 -35.65
CA LEU A 15 -59.87 -5.03 -34.39
C LEU A 15 -59.28 -4.10 -33.33
N SER A 16 -60.12 -3.74 -32.37
CA SER A 16 -59.77 -2.98 -31.18
C SER A 16 -58.71 -3.72 -30.36
N LEU A 17 -57.47 -3.24 -30.38
CA LEU A 17 -56.42 -3.69 -29.45
C LEU A 17 -56.65 -3.05 -28.09
N TRP A 18 -57.02 -3.85 -27.13
CA TRP A 18 -56.88 -3.54 -25.72
C TRP A 18 -55.39 -3.41 -25.40
N LEU A 19 -54.94 -2.21 -25.13
CA LEU A 19 -53.64 -2.00 -24.52
C LEU A 19 -53.69 -2.50 -23.07
N CYS A 20 -53.17 -3.70 -22.83
CA CYS A 20 -52.73 -4.08 -21.48
C CYS A 20 -51.55 -3.19 -21.13
N VAL A 21 -51.79 -2.17 -20.35
CA VAL A 21 -50.73 -1.42 -19.66
C VAL A 21 -50.16 -2.34 -18.61
N LEU A 22 -49.08 -3.05 -18.96
CA LEU A 22 -48.21 -3.68 -17.96
C LEU A 22 -47.56 -2.55 -17.15
N PRO A 23 -47.58 -2.63 -15.81
CA PRO A 23 -46.82 -1.69 -15.03
C PRO A 23 -45.35 -1.89 -15.39
N SER A 24 -44.76 -0.87 -15.96
CA SER A 24 -43.32 -0.76 -16.13
C SER A 24 -42.69 -0.99 -14.76
N ALA A 25 -42.12 -2.20 -14.57
CA ALA A 25 -41.21 -2.44 -13.47
C ALA A 25 -40.18 -1.28 -13.51
N PHE A 26 -40.23 -0.46 -12.51
CA PHE A 26 -39.25 0.54 -12.21
C PHE A 26 -37.96 -0.22 -11.93
N TRP A 27 -37.20 -0.53 -12.98
CA TRP A 27 -35.80 -0.83 -12.83
C TRP A 27 -35.18 0.50 -12.41
N GLY A 28 -35.05 0.67 -11.12
CA GLY A 28 -34.24 1.74 -10.58
C GLY A 28 -32.86 1.58 -11.22
N GLN A 29 -32.60 2.39 -12.23
CA GLN A 29 -31.24 2.69 -12.61
C GLN A 29 -30.62 3.34 -11.37
N VAL A 30 -29.95 2.53 -10.57
CA VAL A 30 -29.00 3.03 -9.60
C VAL A 30 -27.96 3.75 -10.46
N SER A 31 -28.13 5.05 -10.56
CA SER A 31 -27.20 5.88 -11.28
C SER A 31 -25.83 5.69 -10.61
N HIS A 32 -24.85 5.21 -11.36
CA HIS A 32 -23.47 5.07 -10.91
C HIS A 32 -22.89 6.42 -10.46
N SER A 33 -23.60 7.54 -10.67
CA SER A 33 -23.26 8.86 -10.20
C SER A 33 -23.37 9.06 -8.68
N GLU A 34 -24.14 8.23 -7.96
CA GLU A 34 -24.23 8.35 -6.50
C GLU A 34 -23.08 7.65 -5.76
N GLN A 35 -22.26 6.86 -6.43
CA GLN A 35 -21.12 6.19 -5.80
C GLN A 35 -19.79 6.94 -5.95
N VAL A 36 -19.76 8.02 -6.71
CA VAL A 36 -18.64 8.94 -6.63
C VAL A 36 -18.86 9.78 -5.38
N GLN A 37 -18.50 9.25 -4.21
CA GLN A 37 -18.20 10.09 -3.07
C GLN A 37 -17.06 11.01 -3.52
N ILE A 38 -17.41 12.17 -4.02
CA ILE A 38 -16.50 13.30 -4.13
C ILE A 38 -16.05 13.51 -2.70
N LYS A 39 -14.84 13.01 -2.36
CA LYS A 39 -14.23 13.34 -1.08
C LYS A 39 -14.34 14.85 -0.97
N PRO A 40 -14.91 15.38 0.14
CA PRO A 40 -15.01 16.82 0.29
C PRO A 40 -13.63 17.41 0.02
N PRO A 41 -13.53 18.59 -0.60
CA PRO A 41 -12.24 19.20 -0.83
C PRO A 41 -11.49 19.19 0.48
N LEU A 42 -10.21 18.79 0.45
CA LEU A 42 -9.37 18.77 1.64
C LEU A 42 -9.25 20.22 2.14
N LEU A 43 -10.15 20.60 3.03
CA LEU A 43 -10.19 21.94 3.59
C LEU A 43 -9.12 22.08 4.66
N ARG A 44 -8.52 23.24 4.72
CA ARG A 44 -7.70 23.62 5.86
C ARG A 44 -8.63 23.91 7.03
N VAL A 45 -8.25 23.36 8.19
CA VAL A 45 -9.07 23.41 9.42
C VAL A 45 -8.46 24.36 10.44
N ILE A 46 -7.16 24.64 10.31
CA ILE A 46 -6.38 25.40 11.27
C ILE A 46 -6.01 26.75 10.68
N ASP A 47 -5.90 27.77 11.53
CA ASP A 47 -5.42 29.09 11.14
C ASP A 47 -4.04 29.01 10.45
N PRO A 48 -3.76 29.92 9.52
CA PRO A 48 -2.48 29.93 8.82
C PRO A 48 -1.31 30.17 9.80
N PRO A 49 -0.09 29.70 9.45
CA PRO A 49 1.09 29.93 10.27
C PRO A 49 1.32 31.41 10.57
N ALA A 50 1.56 31.75 11.84
CA ALA A 50 1.88 33.10 12.25
C ALA A 50 3.21 33.56 11.62
N PRO A 51 3.28 34.78 11.02
CA PRO A 51 4.48 35.24 10.30
C PRO A 51 5.71 35.38 11.18
N ASP A 52 5.52 35.69 12.46
CA ASP A 52 6.56 35.91 13.48
C ASP A 52 7.02 34.61 14.18
N ALA A 53 6.31 33.50 13.98
CA ALA A 53 6.66 32.22 14.59
C ALA A 53 8.05 31.73 14.12
N THR A 54 8.81 31.11 15.01
CA THR A 54 10.13 30.55 14.69
C THR A 54 10.01 29.31 13.82
N ALA A 55 11.06 28.98 13.04
CA ALA A 55 11.05 27.74 12.24
C ALA A 55 10.81 26.49 13.08
N ALA A 56 11.41 26.41 14.27
CA ALA A 56 11.23 25.28 15.19
C ALA A 56 9.79 25.17 15.71
N ALA A 57 9.15 26.30 16.05
CA ALA A 57 7.75 26.28 16.49
C ALA A 57 6.80 25.88 15.37
N LEU A 58 7.05 26.36 14.15
CA LEU A 58 6.28 25.98 12.96
C LEU A 58 6.46 24.49 12.64
N GLU A 59 7.68 23.97 12.69
CA GLU A 59 7.96 22.54 12.49
C GLU A 59 7.26 21.66 13.54
N ALA A 60 7.37 22.00 14.82
CA ALA A 60 6.70 21.28 15.90
C ALA A 60 5.17 21.26 15.72
N ARG A 61 4.59 22.38 15.31
CA ARG A 61 3.15 22.45 15.03
C ARG A 61 2.77 21.59 13.83
N ALA A 62 3.57 21.61 12.76
CA ALA A 62 3.37 20.76 11.60
C ALA A 62 3.39 19.28 11.95
N GLU A 63 4.30 18.83 12.82
CA GLU A 63 4.35 17.44 13.32
C GLU A 63 3.05 17.04 14.04
N GLN A 64 2.54 17.91 14.90
CA GLN A 64 1.27 17.67 15.61
C GLN A 64 0.12 17.52 14.61
N LEU A 65 0.03 18.41 13.63
CA LEU A 65 -1.01 18.38 12.60
C LEU A 65 -0.90 17.11 11.72
N ARG A 66 0.31 16.72 11.36
CA ARG A 66 0.56 15.49 10.61
C ARG A 66 0.15 14.25 11.40
N ALA A 67 0.44 14.22 12.71
CA ALA A 67 0.07 13.11 13.58
C ALA A 67 -1.45 12.89 13.67
N VAL A 68 -2.24 13.96 13.60
CA VAL A 68 -3.71 13.90 13.56
C VAL A 68 -4.27 13.91 12.12
N LYS A 69 -3.41 13.67 11.13
CA LYS A 69 -3.74 13.54 9.69
C LYS A 69 -4.31 14.81 9.04
N LEU A 70 -4.11 15.97 9.63
CA LEU A 70 -4.40 17.27 9.01
C LEU A 70 -3.24 17.67 8.08
N TYR A 71 -3.09 16.89 7.00
CA TYR A 71 -1.91 16.95 6.13
C TYR A 71 -1.74 18.26 5.37
N LEU A 72 -2.85 18.91 4.93
CA LEU A 72 -2.75 20.18 4.24
C LEU A 72 -2.28 21.30 5.17
N ASP A 73 -2.84 21.34 6.37
CA ASP A 73 -2.43 22.28 7.40
C ASP A 73 -0.98 22.04 7.80
N ALA A 74 -0.59 20.78 7.98
CA ALA A 74 0.81 20.40 8.26
C ALA A 74 1.77 20.90 7.17
N LEU A 75 1.39 20.76 5.88
CA LEU A 75 2.21 21.24 4.76
C LEU A 75 2.37 22.77 4.77
N ASP A 76 1.34 23.52 5.13
CA ASP A 76 1.44 24.98 5.22
C ASP A 76 2.44 25.39 6.32
N TYR A 77 2.40 24.73 7.48
CA TYR A 77 3.34 24.98 8.56
C TYR A 77 4.77 24.52 8.22
N TYR A 78 4.96 23.36 7.60
CA TYR A 78 6.29 22.94 7.14
C TYR A 78 6.87 23.88 6.10
N ARG A 79 6.04 24.38 5.16
CA ARG A 79 6.48 25.35 4.14
C ARG A 79 6.86 26.70 4.74
N ALA A 80 6.10 27.15 5.74
CA ALA A 80 6.45 28.35 6.51
C ALA A 80 7.78 28.17 7.27
N ALA A 81 8.00 27.01 7.87
CA ALA A 81 9.28 26.68 8.50
C ALA A 81 10.43 26.65 7.46
N LEU A 82 10.19 26.03 6.30
CA LEU A 82 11.16 25.95 5.22
C LEU A 82 11.50 27.32 4.63
N ALA A 83 10.53 28.25 4.56
CA ALA A 83 10.79 29.63 4.13
C ALA A 83 11.80 30.34 5.04
N LYS A 84 11.85 29.98 6.32
CA LYS A 84 12.83 30.50 7.28
C LYS A 84 14.15 29.71 7.26
N GLN A 85 14.16 28.49 6.74
CA GLN A 85 15.34 27.61 6.61
C GLN A 85 15.36 26.91 5.23
N PRO A 86 15.62 27.65 4.13
CA PRO A 86 15.37 27.17 2.75
C PRO A 86 16.10 25.90 2.33
N ASN A 87 17.22 25.56 2.97
CA ASN A 87 18.04 24.40 2.64
C ASN A 87 17.97 23.29 3.70
N SER A 88 16.95 23.31 4.56
CA SER A 88 16.78 22.27 5.56
C SER A 88 16.37 20.95 4.92
N ALA A 89 17.33 20.01 4.79
CA ALA A 89 17.05 18.66 4.29
C ALA A 89 15.99 17.94 5.12
N GLY A 90 16.02 18.13 6.45
CA GLY A 90 15.01 17.56 7.36
C GLY A 90 13.59 18.03 7.06
N LEU A 91 13.39 19.35 6.88
CA LEU A 91 12.07 19.90 6.53
C LEU A 91 11.60 19.43 5.16
N LEU A 92 12.50 19.40 4.16
CA LEU A 92 12.18 18.88 2.82
C LEU A 92 11.77 17.41 2.85
N ASN A 93 12.44 16.58 3.65
CA ASN A 93 12.07 15.19 3.85
C ASN A 93 10.68 15.06 4.52
N LYS A 94 10.39 15.86 5.54
CA LYS A 94 9.09 15.86 6.24
C LYS A 94 7.94 16.32 5.34
N ILE A 95 8.16 17.31 4.49
CA ILE A 95 7.22 17.72 3.44
C ILE A 95 6.95 16.54 2.50
N GLY A 96 8.00 15.89 1.99
CA GLY A 96 7.88 14.74 1.10
C GLY A 96 7.12 13.58 1.73
N ILE A 97 7.38 13.26 3.00
CA ILE A 97 6.62 12.24 3.74
C ILE A 97 5.13 12.62 3.81
N THR A 98 4.81 13.88 4.12
CA THR A 98 3.43 14.34 4.23
C THR A 98 2.71 14.26 2.88
N GLU A 99 3.39 14.65 1.79
CA GLU A 99 2.88 14.54 0.43
C GLU A 99 2.68 13.07 0.01
N LEU A 100 3.59 12.17 0.41
CA LEU A 100 3.47 10.73 0.18
C LEU A 100 2.25 10.13 0.91
N MET A 101 2.02 10.52 2.18
CA MET A 101 0.83 10.11 2.93
C MET A 101 -0.48 10.56 2.28
N MET A 102 -0.44 11.66 1.52
CA MET A 102 -1.55 12.14 0.69
C MET A 102 -1.60 11.47 -0.69
N GLN A 103 -0.72 10.53 -0.99
CA GLN A 103 -0.55 9.89 -2.30
C GLN A 103 -0.21 10.88 -3.44
N ARG A 104 0.39 12.02 -3.08
CA ARG A 104 0.90 13.02 -4.03
C ARG A 104 2.31 12.65 -4.45
N TYR A 105 2.42 11.55 -5.19
CA TYR A 105 3.71 10.90 -5.51
C TYR A 105 4.67 11.81 -6.27
N ARG A 106 4.16 12.64 -7.18
CA ARG A 106 4.99 13.56 -7.97
C ARG A 106 5.59 14.67 -7.10
N GLU A 107 4.79 15.25 -6.22
CA GLU A 107 5.20 16.29 -5.27
C GLU A 107 6.18 15.69 -4.25
N ALA A 108 5.84 14.56 -3.65
CA ALA A 108 6.70 13.86 -2.69
C ALA A 108 8.08 13.57 -3.28
N LYS A 109 8.13 13.04 -4.51
CA LYS A 109 9.40 12.82 -5.21
C LYS A 109 10.21 14.11 -5.35
N LYS A 110 9.56 15.22 -5.76
CA LYS A 110 10.23 16.51 -5.89
C LYS A 110 10.83 16.99 -4.56
N SER A 111 10.09 16.82 -3.46
CA SER A 111 10.55 17.21 -2.13
C SER A 111 11.74 16.36 -1.68
N PHE A 112 11.73 15.03 -1.93
CA PHE A 112 12.87 14.16 -1.64
C PHE A 112 14.08 14.48 -2.55
N ASP A 113 13.87 14.79 -3.83
CA ASP A 113 14.95 15.21 -4.73
C ASP A 113 15.60 16.52 -4.24
N GLN A 114 14.81 17.46 -3.73
CA GLN A 114 15.33 18.71 -3.12
C GLN A 114 16.07 18.41 -1.81
N CYS A 115 15.56 17.52 -0.97
CA CYS A 115 16.25 17.04 0.23
C CYS A 115 17.63 16.48 -0.11
N LEU A 116 17.70 15.58 -1.10
CA LEU A 116 18.95 14.96 -1.53
C LEU A 116 19.90 15.91 -2.27
N LYS A 117 19.38 17.03 -2.81
CA LYS A 117 20.22 18.12 -3.33
C LYS A 117 20.82 18.92 -2.18
N ALA A 118 20.08 19.15 -1.09
CA ALA A 118 20.56 19.84 0.10
C ALA A 118 21.55 18.97 0.91
N ASP A 119 21.22 17.68 1.07
CA ASP A 119 22.10 16.70 1.74
C ASP A 119 22.08 15.35 1.00
N ARG A 120 23.18 15.05 0.31
CA ARG A 120 23.36 13.79 -0.44
C ARG A 120 23.56 12.56 0.46
N LYS A 121 23.73 12.76 1.77
CA LYS A 121 23.91 11.69 2.76
C LYS A 121 22.64 11.42 3.58
N PHE A 122 21.52 12.07 3.26
CA PHE A 122 20.27 11.90 3.98
C PHE A 122 19.64 10.54 3.62
N ALA A 123 19.96 9.50 4.39
CA ALA A 123 19.57 8.12 4.12
C ALA A 123 18.04 7.93 4.01
N ASP A 124 17.27 8.55 4.94
CA ASP A 124 15.81 8.47 4.94
C ASP A 124 15.18 9.01 3.64
N ALA A 125 15.76 10.06 3.05
CA ALA A 125 15.22 10.61 1.81
C ALA A 125 15.38 9.64 0.61
N TYR A 126 16.48 8.88 0.56
CA TYR A 126 16.60 7.78 -0.41
C TYR A 126 15.56 6.71 -0.15
N ASN A 127 15.39 6.27 1.11
CA ASN A 127 14.37 5.29 1.46
C ASN A 127 12.97 5.77 1.05
N ASN A 128 12.60 6.99 1.43
CA ASN A 128 11.27 7.52 1.20
C ASN A 128 11.00 7.78 -0.30
N ARG A 129 12.00 8.20 -1.07
CA ARG A 129 11.91 8.28 -2.53
C ARG A 129 11.79 6.89 -3.16
N GLY A 130 12.47 5.90 -2.60
CA GLY A 130 12.32 4.50 -2.96
C GLY A 130 10.87 4.02 -2.78
N VAL A 131 10.19 4.43 -1.69
CA VAL A 131 8.76 4.13 -1.50
C VAL A 131 7.91 4.75 -2.59
N VAL A 132 8.16 6.01 -2.98
CA VAL A 132 7.45 6.62 -4.13
C VAL A 132 7.63 5.77 -5.39
N TYR A 133 8.85 5.35 -5.72
CA TYR A 133 9.09 4.50 -6.88
C TYR A 133 8.42 3.12 -6.75
N TYR A 134 8.34 2.58 -5.54
CA TYR A 134 7.63 1.34 -5.27
C TYR A 134 6.13 1.48 -5.56
N GLU A 135 5.48 2.52 -5.06
CA GLU A 135 4.06 2.81 -5.31
C GLU A 135 3.78 3.05 -6.80
N GLU A 136 4.72 3.64 -7.53
CA GLU A 136 4.69 3.77 -8.98
C GLU A 136 5.01 2.45 -9.73
N ARG A 137 5.21 1.33 -9.03
CA ARG A 137 5.61 0.01 -9.54
C ARG A 137 6.96 0.01 -10.27
N LYS A 138 7.80 0.99 -10.04
CA LYS A 138 9.17 1.10 -10.56
C LYS A 138 10.15 0.39 -9.62
N TYR A 139 9.90 -0.89 -9.33
CA TYR A 139 10.59 -1.67 -8.30
C TYR A 139 12.11 -1.69 -8.47
N GLY A 140 12.61 -1.76 -9.71
CA GLY A 140 14.05 -1.74 -9.97
C GLY A 140 14.73 -0.42 -9.57
N VAL A 141 14.01 0.71 -9.68
CA VAL A 141 14.51 2.01 -9.22
C VAL A 141 14.42 2.11 -7.70
N ALA A 142 13.31 1.64 -7.11
CA ALA A 142 13.14 1.57 -5.66
C ALA A 142 14.27 0.77 -5.00
N VAL A 143 14.63 -0.40 -5.53
CA VAL A 143 15.76 -1.22 -5.05
C VAL A 143 17.08 -0.44 -5.03
N LYS A 144 17.36 0.38 -6.05
CA LYS A 144 18.58 1.21 -6.08
C LYS A 144 18.58 2.25 -4.96
N ASP A 145 17.45 2.91 -4.73
CA ASP A 145 17.31 3.90 -3.69
C ASP A 145 17.41 3.28 -2.29
N TYR A 146 16.74 2.15 -2.04
CA TYR A 146 16.86 1.43 -0.76
C TYR A 146 18.29 0.94 -0.49
N ARG A 147 18.98 0.40 -1.49
CA ARG A 147 20.40 0.05 -1.35
C ARG A 147 21.28 1.26 -1.05
N ARG A 148 20.94 2.42 -1.61
CA ARG A 148 21.66 3.64 -1.30
C ARG A 148 21.40 4.11 0.13
N ALA A 149 20.16 4.02 0.63
CA ALA A 149 19.83 4.29 2.02
C ALA A 149 20.60 3.38 2.98
N ILE A 150 20.61 2.07 2.72
CA ILE A 150 21.35 1.06 3.50
C ILE A 150 22.87 1.33 3.50
N ALA A 151 23.43 1.74 2.37
CA ALA A 151 24.84 2.08 2.28
C ALA A 151 25.21 3.32 3.11
N LEU A 152 24.26 4.20 3.41
CA LEU A 152 24.44 5.37 4.25
C LEU A 152 24.15 5.10 5.72
N ASP A 153 23.15 4.26 5.99
CA ASP A 153 22.79 3.78 7.32
C ASP A 153 22.34 2.31 7.24
N SER A 154 23.18 1.42 7.71
CA SER A 154 22.94 -0.04 7.72
C SER A 154 22.20 -0.53 8.98
N THR A 155 21.77 0.38 9.86
CA THR A 155 21.14 0.02 11.14
C THR A 155 19.61 0.13 11.11
N SER A 156 19.04 0.68 10.05
CA SER A 156 17.60 0.88 9.89
C SER A 156 16.89 -0.39 9.38
N ALA A 157 16.13 -1.06 10.24
CA ALA A 157 15.33 -2.24 9.88
C ALA A 157 14.32 -1.95 8.75
N SER A 158 13.75 -0.73 8.74
CA SER A 158 12.78 -0.33 7.72
C SER A 158 13.37 -0.26 6.32
N PHE A 159 14.64 0.09 6.17
CA PHE A 159 15.30 0.12 4.86
C PHE A 159 15.43 -1.29 4.27
N TYR A 160 15.79 -2.27 5.10
CA TYR A 160 15.87 -3.67 4.68
C TYR A 160 14.48 -4.26 4.42
N SER A 161 13.48 -3.91 5.22
CA SER A 161 12.09 -4.33 4.99
C SER A 161 11.57 -3.81 3.64
N ASN A 162 11.77 -2.52 3.35
CA ASN A 162 11.36 -1.92 2.07
C ASN A 162 12.15 -2.50 0.88
N LEU A 163 13.46 -2.76 1.05
CA LEU A 163 14.25 -3.47 0.04
C LEU A 163 13.68 -4.86 -0.23
N GLY A 164 13.37 -5.61 0.82
CA GLY A 164 12.75 -6.92 0.72
C GLY A 164 11.42 -6.88 -0.03
N ALA A 165 10.55 -5.91 0.28
CA ALA A 165 9.27 -5.72 -0.41
C ALA A 165 9.45 -5.44 -1.91
N ALA A 166 10.40 -4.59 -2.28
CA ALA A 166 10.67 -4.28 -3.68
C ALA A 166 11.27 -5.46 -4.45
N LEU A 167 12.16 -6.24 -3.83
CA LEU A 167 12.72 -7.46 -4.42
C LEU A 167 11.63 -8.52 -4.56
N PHE A 168 10.76 -8.68 -3.56
CA PHE A 168 9.63 -9.59 -3.61
C PHE A 168 8.66 -9.23 -4.74
N ALA A 169 8.31 -7.96 -4.89
CA ALA A 169 7.47 -7.47 -5.99
C ALA A 169 8.11 -7.69 -7.38
N LYS A 170 9.45 -7.74 -7.46
CA LYS A 170 10.20 -8.16 -8.65
C LYS A 170 10.25 -9.68 -8.85
N LYS A 171 9.71 -10.47 -7.90
CA LYS A 171 9.81 -11.93 -7.85
C LYS A 171 11.24 -12.45 -7.65
N GLU A 172 12.12 -11.64 -7.11
CA GLU A 172 13.46 -12.00 -6.65
C GLU A 172 13.37 -12.48 -5.18
N PHE A 173 12.81 -13.69 -4.98
CA PHE A 173 12.39 -14.15 -3.66
C PHE A 173 13.56 -14.43 -2.71
N GLU A 174 14.63 -15.05 -3.18
CA GLU A 174 15.80 -15.37 -2.34
C GLU A 174 16.48 -14.08 -1.83
N PRO A 175 16.81 -13.08 -2.67
CA PRO A 175 17.31 -11.80 -2.18
C PRO A 175 16.33 -11.06 -1.25
N ALA A 176 15.00 -11.21 -1.48
CA ALA A 176 14.00 -10.61 -0.60
C ALA A 176 14.05 -11.23 0.81
N VAL A 177 14.15 -12.57 0.91
CA VAL A 177 14.28 -13.28 2.19
C VAL A 177 15.51 -12.82 2.96
N VAL A 178 16.65 -12.65 2.29
CA VAL A 178 17.88 -12.13 2.91
C VAL A 178 17.68 -10.73 3.48
N ALA A 179 17.02 -9.86 2.71
CA ALA A 179 16.71 -8.49 3.17
C ALA A 179 15.75 -8.51 4.38
N TYR A 180 14.69 -9.32 4.33
CA TYR A 180 13.74 -9.46 5.44
C TYR A 180 14.42 -10.07 6.68
N GLN A 181 15.31 -11.06 6.51
CA GLN A 181 16.07 -11.62 7.63
C GLN A 181 16.87 -10.52 8.33
N ARG A 182 17.55 -9.67 7.56
CA ARG A 182 18.31 -8.57 8.14
C ARG A 182 17.41 -7.54 8.83
N ALA A 183 16.24 -7.27 8.28
CA ALA A 183 15.25 -6.40 8.91
C ALA A 183 14.81 -6.92 10.29
N VAL A 184 14.48 -8.23 10.39
CA VAL A 184 14.07 -8.87 11.67
C VAL A 184 15.22 -8.99 12.66
N GLU A 185 16.46 -9.21 12.20
CA GLU A 185 17.65 -9.19 13.07
C GLU A 185 17.84 -7.82 13.74
N LEU A 186 17.55 -6.73 13.02
CA LEU A 186 17.66 -5.37 13.53
C LEU A 186 16.46 -4.97 14.41
N ASP A 187 15.26 -5.37 14.02
CA ASP A 187 14.02 -5.14 14.78
C ASP A 187 13.05 -6.32 14.55
N PRO A 188 12.90 -7.21 15.55
CA PRO A 188 11.96 -8.35 15.44
C PRO A 188 10.50 -7.93 15.18
N ASP A 189 10.13 -6.70 15.48
CA ASP A 189 8.79 -6.17 15.32
C ASP A 189 8.63 -5.31 14.04
N VAL A 190 9.61 -5.34 13.14
CA VAL A 190 9.66 -4.46 11.96
C VAL A 190 8.42 -4.54 11.08
N PHE A 191 7.79 -5.70 10.99
CA PHE A 191 6.58 -5.91 10.18
C PHE A 191 5.28 -5.53 10.90
N GLU A 192 5.32 -5.35 12.24
CA GLU A 192 4.18 -4.97 13.08
C GLU A 192 4.09 -3.47 13.28
N ARG A 193 5.23 -2.79 13.20
CA ARG A 193 5.30 -1.36 13.48
C ARG A 193 5.13 -0.56 12.20
N THR A 194 4.20 0.38 12.22
CA THR A 194 4.28 1.52 11.30
C THR A 194 5.56 2.28 11.61
N SER A 195 6.50 2.27 10.68
CA SER A 195 7.81 2.90 10.83
C SER A 195 7.71 4.34 11.34
N ARG A 196 8.45 4.68 12.39
CA ARG A 196 8.51 6.05 12.94
C ARG A 196 9.18 7.05 12.01
N GLY A 197 10.02 6.63 11.09
CA GLY A 197 10.83 7.49 10.21
C GLY A 197 10.65 7.29 8.72
N GLY A 198 9.91 6.26 8.29
CA GLY A 198 9.72 5.95 6.88
C GLY A 198 8.35 5.36 6.58
N VAL A 199 7.94 5.39 5.33
CA VAL A 199 6.72 4.73 4.87
C VAL A 199 7.05 3.30 4.50
N GLN A 200 6.22 2.35 4.92
CA GLN A 200 6.37 0.94 4.57
C GLN A 200 5.69 0.68 3.22
N ALA A 201 6.40 0.00 2.32
CA ALA A 201 5.86 -0.41 1.03
C ALA A 201 4.76 -1.47 1.20
N GLN A 202 3.63 -1.30 0.51
CA GLN A 202 2.51 -2.25 0.55
C GLN A 202 2.61 -3.25 -0.60
N LEU A 203 2.28 -4.52 -0.34
CA LEU A 203 2.34 -5.56 -1.36
C LEU A 203 1.19 -5.43 -2.37
N PRO A 204 1.47 -5.64 -3.68
CA PRO A 204 0.57 -5.21 -4.75
C PRO A 204 -0.63 -6.12 -5.00
N SER A 205 -0.63 -7.38 -4.54
CA SER A 205 -1.73 -8.30 -4.80
C SER A 205 -2.03 -9.26 -3.65
N PRO A 206 -3.25 -9.81 -3.52
CA PRO A 206 -3.59 -10.80 -2.49
C PRO A 206 -2.73 -12.07 -2.56
N GLY A 207 -2.46 -12.59 -3.76
CA GLY A 207 -1.62 -13.78 -3.93
C GLY A 207 -0.16 -13.53 -3.57
N ASP A 208 0.33 -12.32 -3.82
CA ASP A 208 1.67 -11.93 -3.37
C ASP A 208 1.71 -11.77 -1.85
N ARG A 209 0.63 -11.28 -1.21
CA ARG A 209 0.52 -11.20 0.26
C ARG A 209 0.54 -12.57 0.90
N ALA A 210 -0.29 -13.50 0.44
CA ALA A 210 -0.32 -14.87 0.96
C ALA A 210 1.07 -15.55 0.92
N ARG A 211 1.79 -15.39 -0.19
CA ARG A 211 3.17 -15.87 -0.32
C ARG A 211 4.14 -15.13 0.59
N TYR A 212 3.99 -13.83 0.70
CA TYR A 212 4.79 -13.00 1.60
C TYR A 212 4.60 -13.45 3.05
N ASP A 213 3.36 -13.61 3.51
CA ASP A 213 3.06 -14.02 4.87
C ASP A 213 3.63 -15.40 5.18
N TYR A 214 3.54 -16.34 4.25
CA TYR A 214 4.21 -17.64 4.39
C TYR A 214 5.73 -17.52 4.47
N THR A 215 6.33 -16.65 3.66
CA THR A 215 7.78 -16.39 3.65
C THR A 215 8.24 -15.78 4.97
N VAL A 216 7.49 -14.81 5.50
CA VAL A 216 7.78 -14.17 6.79
C VAL A 216 7.56 -15.14 7.94
N ALA A 217 6.51 -15.99 7.89
CA ALA A 217 6.29 -17.05 8.86
C ALA A 217 7.49 -18.01 8.94
N LYS A 218 8.00 -18.41 7.78
CA LYS A 218 9.17 -19.28 7.65
C LYS A 218 10.43 -18.63 8.24
N LEU A 219 10.60 -17.34 7.98
CA LEU A 219 11.72 -16.58 8.54
C LEU A 219 11.64 -16.52 10.09
N TYR A 220 10.49 -16.17 10.65
CA TYR A 220 10.31 -16.16 12.10
C TYR A 220 10.49 -17.54 12.72
N ALA A 221 10.02 -18.60 12.07
CA ALA A 221 10.24 -19.97 12.52
C ALA A 221 11.75 -20.32 12.59
N LYS A 222 12.50 -19.97 11.54
CA LYS A 222 13.96 -20.15 11.48
C LYS A 222 14.68 -19.42 12.61
N MET A 223 14.19 -18.24 12.99
CA MET A 223 14.77 -17.40 14.05
C MET A 223 14.26 -17.76 15.45
N GLY A 224 13.36 -18.75 15.60
CA GLY A 224 12.82 -19.20 16.88
C GLY A 224 11.66 -18.39 17.42
N TYR A 225 11.11 -17.44 16.67
CA TYR A 225 9.94 -16.64 17.05
C TYR A 225 8.62 -17.37 16.72
N SER A 226 8.31 -18.43 17.49
CA SER A 226 7.17 -19.32 17.21
C SER A 226 5.82 -18.57 17.18
N ASP A 227 5.59 -17.60 18.07
CA ASP A 227 4.34 -16.85 18.13
C ASP A 227 4.12 -16.04 16.84
N ARG A 228 5.14 -15.34 16.38
CA ARG A 228 5.13 -14.58 15.13
C ARG A 228 4.95 -15.51 13.93
N SER A 229 5.66 -16.61 13.91
CA SER A 229 5.52 -17.60 12.84
C SER A 229 4.10 -18.11 12.71
N LEU A 230 3.45 -18.47 13.83
CA LEU A 230 2.05 -18.92 13.84
C LEU A 230 1.08 -17.82 13.38
N GLU A 231 1.32 -16.56 13.76
CA GLU A 231 0.51 -15.43 13.31
C GLU A 231 0.57 -15.26 11.78
N TYR A 232 1.79 -15.26 11.22
CA TYR A 232 1.98 -15.13 9.78
C TYR A 232 1.54 -16.37 8.99
N LEU A 233 1.64 -17.58 9.57
CA LEU A 233 1.03 -18.78 8.97
C LEU A 233 -0.50 -18.66 8.90
N ARG A 234 -1.13 -18.07 9.92
CA ARG A 234 -2.58 -17.81 9.90
C ARG A 234 -2.95 -16.84 8.79
N LYS A 235 -2.24 -15.72 8.67
CA LYS A 235 -2.46 -14.75 7.59
C LYS A 235 -2.31 -15.40 6.21
N ALA A 236 -1.25 -16.19 6.01
CA ALA A 236 -1.04 -16.92 4.76
C ALA A 236 -2.19 -17.89 4.43
N LEU A 237 -2.71 -18.59 5.45
CA LEU A 237 -3.84 -19.49 5.29
C LEU A 237 -5.15 -18.74 4.94
N GLU A 238 -5.44 -17.66 5.66
CA GLU A 238 -6.62 -16.80 5.46
C GLU A 238 -6.61 -16.14 4.07
N GLU A 239 -5.44 -15.77 3.56
CA GLU A 239 -5.26 -15.21 2.22
C GLU A 239 -5.14 -16.28 1.11
N GLY A 240 -5.28 -17.55 1.46
CA GLY A 240 -5.36 -18.65 0.50
C GLY A 240 -4.03 -19.04 -0.14
N TYR A 241 -2.94 -19.10 0.62
CA TYR A 241 -1.65 -19.58 0.09
C TYR A 241 -1.77 -21.02 -0.44
N LYS A 242 -1.59 -21.19 -1.75
CA LYS A 242 -1.83 -22.46 -2.45
C LYS A 242 -0.91 -23.59 -1.98
N ASP A 243 0.37 -23.27 -1.73
CA ASP A 243 1.38 -24.27 -1.37
C ASP A 243 1.49 -24.47 0.14
N PHE A 244 0.45 -24.18 0.90
CA PHE A 244 0.46 -24.23 2.37
C PHE A 244 0.90 -25.61 2.92
N ASN A 245 0.69 -26.69 2.18
CA ASN A 245 1.17 -28.02 2.55
C ASN A 245 2.68 -28.13 2.75
N ASN A 246 3.45 -27.19 2.20
CA ASN A 246 4.89 -27.13 2.41
C ASN A 246 5.27 -26.87 3.88
N VAL A 247 4.33 -26.36 4.71
CA VAL A 247 4.53 -26.21 6.16
C VAL A 247 4.95 -27.52 6.85
N TYR A 248 4.59 -28.67 6.30
CA TYR A 248 5.00 -29.98 6.82
C TYR A 248 6.40 -30.43 6.34
N LYS A 249 6.87 -29.87 5.22
CA LYS A 249 8.12 -30.25 4.56
C LYS A 249 9.25 -29.28 4.89
N ASP A 250 8.93 -27.99 4.99
CA ASP A 250 9.92 -26.94 5.24
C ASP A 250 10.54 -27.10 6.62
N ILE A 251 11.86 -27.29 6.66
CA ILE A 251 12.61 -27.59 7.89
C ILE A 251 12.50 -26.48 8.94
N GLU A 252 12.35 -25.24 8.50
CA GLU A 252 12.24 -24.08 9.36
C GLU A 252 11.08 -24.19 10.34
N PHE A 253 9.98 -24.84 9.94
CA PHE A 253 8.81 -25.04 10.80
C PHE A 253 8.96 -26.23 11.78
N ALA A 254 10.10 -26.91 11.83
CA ALA A 254 10.26 -28.09 12.69
C ALA A 254 9.97 -27.79 14.18
N GLY A 255 10.36 -26.61 14.67
CA GLY A 255 10.05 -26.14 16.03
C GLY A 255 8.57 -25.78 16.20
N VAL A 256 8.02 -25.04 15.24
CA VAL A 256 6.64 -24.56 15.25
C VAL A 256 5.64 -25.71 15.18
N ARG A 257 5.94 -26.78 14.44
CA ARG A 257 5.09 -28.00 14.37
C ARG A 257 4.90 -28.70 15.71
N ARG A 258 5.77 -28.47 16.69
CA ARG A 258 5.65 -29.04 18.05
C ARG A 258 4.72 -28.21 18.95
N ASP A 259 4.38 -27.00 18.54
CA ASP A 259 3.45 -26.14 19.27
C ASP A 259 2.02 -26.64 19.05
N ARG A 260 1.24 -26.79 20.14
CA ARG A 260 -0.16 -27.23 20.06
C ARG A 260 -1.01 -26.35 19.14
N ARG A 261 -0.76 -25.04 19.17
CA ARG A 261 -1.45 -24.06 18.33
C ARG A 261 -1.27 -24.28 16.84
N PHE A 262 -0.16 -24.92 16.43
CA PHE A 262 0.04 -25.29 15.03
C PHE A 262 -1.01 -26.32 14.55
N ALA A 263 -1.29 -27.34 15.36
CA ALA A 263 -2.31 -28.34 15.01
C ALA A 263 -3.71 -27.70 14.92
N GLU A 264 -4.03 -26.79 15.84
CA GLU A 264 -5.28 -26.03 15.83
C GLU A 264 -5.40 -25.14 14.59
N LEU A 265 -4.31 -24.44 14.23
CA LEU A 265 -4.25 -23.59 13.04
C LEU A 265 -4.50 -24.39 11.75
N VAL A 266 -3.84 -25.51 11.61
CA VAL A 266 -3.93 -26.36 10.40
C VAL A 266 -5.30 -27.01 10.27
N ALA A 267 -5.98 -27.29 11.38
CA ALA A 267 -7.35 -27.82 11.41
C ALA A 267 -8.38 -26.82 10.87
N LEU A 268 -8.09 -25.50 10.89
CA LEU A 268 -8.96 -24.44 10.36
C LEU A 268 -8.96 -24.35 8.83
N ARG A 269 -8.25 -25.21 8.13
CA ARG A 269 -8.23 -25.17 6.65
C ARG A 269 -9.63 -25.35 6.10
N PRO A 270 -10.06 -24.48 5.16
CA PRO A 270 -11.22 -24.79 4.38
C PRO A 270 -10.99 -26.12 3.64
N VAL A 271 -11.90 -27.05 3.82
CA VAL A 271 -11.93 -28.30 3.03
C VAL A 271 -12.19 -27.87 1.58
N VAL A 272 -11.18 -27.94 0.74
CA VAL A 272 -11.38 -27.78 -0.70
C VAL A 272 -12.18 -28.99 -1.14
N LEU A 273 -13.47 -28.80 -1.38
CA LEU A 273 -14.29 -29.83 -2.01
C LEU A 273 -13.70 -30.07 -3.40
N PRO A 274 -13.43 -31.34 -3.79
CA PRO A 274 -13.00 -31.63 -5.15
C PRO A 274 -14.14 -31.23 -6.10
N GLU A 275 -13.77 -30.52 -7.20
CA GLU A 275 -14.65 -30.20 -8.32
C GLU A 275 -15.13 -31.46 -9.05
#